data_8df48bc069bde9652d7ab9aeeb4e9a96
#
_entry.id   8df48bc069bde9652d7ab9aeeb4e9a96
#
_cell.length_a   1.000
_cell.length_b   1.000
_cell.length_c   1.000
_cell.angle_alpha   90.00
_cell.angle_beta   90.00
_cell.angle_gamma   90.00
#
_symmetry.space_group_name_H-M   'P 1'
#
loop_
_entity.id
_entity.type
_entity.pdbx_description
1 polymer ?
#
loop_
_entity_poly.entity_id
_entity_poly.type
_entity_poly.pdbx_seq_one_letter_code
_entity_poly.pdbx_strand_id
1 'polypeptide(L)'
;MIADQVMQAVSSERLQRLLETLATFGPGIDGGMNRQALSEEDFQARAWLIEEARKLDCKVWTDASANLFIRREGREDLSPVMTGSHVDTQPTGGKLDG
;
A
#
# COMPACT_ATOMS: atom_id res chain seq x y z
N MET A 1 5.64 -27.78 4.69
CA MET A 1 6.70 -26.83 5.13
C MET A 1 6.11 -25.45 5.35
N ILE A 2 6.73 -24.65 6.21
CA ILE A 2 6.28 -23.29 6.47
C ILE A 2 6.23 -22.45 5.19
N ALA A 3 7.21 -22.60 4.29
CA ALA A 3 7.23 -21.87 3.02
C ALA A 3 6.00 -22.15 2.17
N ASP A 4 5.56 -23.40 2.09
CA ASP A 4 4.37 -23.78 1.34
C ASP A 4 3.10 -23.19 1.97
N GLN A 5 3.02 -23.18 3.30
CA GLN A 5 1.91 -22.59 4.04
C GLN A 5 1.82 -21.07 3.79
N VAL A 6 2.95 -20.39 3.76
CA VAL A 6 3.01 -18.94 3.48
C VAL A 6 2.57 -18.69 2.04
N MET A 7 3.05 -19.47 1.09
CA MET A 7 2.65 -19.33 -0.31
C MET A 7 1.14 -19.54 -0.50
N GLN A 8 0.56 -20.53 0.18
CA GLN A 8 -0.87 -20.80 0.11
C GLN A 8 -1.72 -19.72 0.77
N ALA A 9 -1.16 -18.99 1.73
CA ALA A 9 -1.84 -17.88 2.40
C ALA A 9 -1.93 -16.62 1.53
N VAL A 10 -1.11 -16.50 0.50
CA VAL A 10 -1.14 -15.36 -0.42
C VAL A 10 -2.25 -15.55 -1.44
N SER A 11 -3.09 -14.53 -1.59
CA SER A 11 -4.18 -14.53 -2.57
C SER A 11 -3.83 -13.61 -3.73
N SER A 12 -3.57 -14.18 -4.90
CA SER A 12 -3.32 -13.39 -6.11
C SER A 12 -4.55 -12.57 -6.52
N GLU A 13 -5.74 -13.11 -6.32
CA GLU A 13 -7.00 -12.41 -6.57
C GLU A 13 -7.14 -11.16 -5.71
N ARG A 14 -6.85 -11.27 -4.41
CA ARG A 14 -6.89 -10.13 -3.50
C ARG A 14 -5.85 -9.08 -3.87
N LEU A 15 -4.64 -9.50 -4.16
CA LEU A 15 -3.56 -8.59 -4.58
C LEU A 15 -3.94 -7.85 -5.85
N GLN A 16 -4.46 -8.56 -6.85
CA GLN A 16 -4.91 -7.96 -8.11
C GLN A 16 -5.97 -6.90 -7.86
N ARG A 17 -6.97 -7.22 -7.03
CA ARG A 17 -8.05 -6.29 -6.70
C ARG A 17 -7.54 -5.04 -5.98
N LEU A 18 -6.59 -5.22 -5.05
CA LEU A 18 -6.00 -4.08 -4.33
C LEU A 18 -5.21 -3.18 -5.28
N LEU A 19 -4.44 -3.77 -6.20
CA LEU A 19 -3.69 -3.01 -7.20
C LEU A 19 -4.62 -2.26 -8.15
N GLU A 20 -5.70 -2.88 -8.58
CA GLU A 20 -6.72 -2.25 -9.44
C GLU A 20 -7.42 -1.08 -8.73
N THR A 21 -7.74 -1.24 -7.45
CA THR A 21 -8.33 -0.18 -6.66
C THR A 21 -7.35 0.99 -6.50
N LEU A 22 -6.11 0.70 -6.16
CA LEU A 22 -5.07 1.72 -6.01
C LEU A 22 -4.89 2.50 -7.33
N ALA A 23 -4.98 1.83 -8.47
CA ALA A 23 -4.87 2.46 -9.78
C ALA A 23 -6.04 3.40 -10.12
N THR A 24 -7.11 3.42 -9.34
CA THR A 24 -8.21 4.39 -9.53
C THR A 24 -7.88 5.78 -8.99
N PHE A 25 -6.83 5.90 -8.18
CA PHE A 25 -6.41 7.19 -7.62
C PHE A 25 -5.30 7.80 -8.49
N GLY A 26 -5.68 8.74 -9.33
CA GLY A 26 -4.77 9.44 -10.22
C GLY A 26 -4.44 8.68 -11.50
N PRO A 27 -5.46 8.24 -12.27
CA PRO A 27 -5.18 7.67 -13.59
C PRO A 27 -4.55 8.71 -14.49
N GLY A 28 -3.53 8.30 -15.23
CA GLY A 28 -2.80 9.14 -16.16
C GLY A 28 -3.13 8.83 -17.61
N ILE A 29 -2.22 9.21 -18.50
CA ILE A 29 -2.37 9.03 -19.94
C ILE A 29 -2.04 7.58 -20.32
N ASP A 30 -2.76 7.02 -21.28
CA ASP A 30 -2.49 5.71 -21.88
C ASP A 30 -2.40 4.57 -20.86
N GLY A 31 -3.29 4.59 -19.86
CA GLY A 31 -3.33 3.56 -18.84
C GLY A 31 -2.25 3.67 -17.79
N GLY A 32 -1.46 4.73 -17.81
CA GLY A 32 -0.46 5.02 -16.77
C GLY A 32 -1.08 5.70 -15.55
N MET A 33 -0.22 6.21 -14.70
CA MET A 33 -0.58 6.86 -13.46
C MET A 33 -0.01 8.27 -13.36
N ASN A 34 -0.76 9.15 -12.74
CA ASN A 34 -0.31 10.49 -12.36
C ASN A 34 -0.79 10.78 -10.94
N ARG A 35 -0.10 10.20 -9.98
CA ARG A 35 -0.39 10.42 -8.55
C ARG A 35 0.85 10.98 -7.88
N GLN A 36 1.07 12.26 -8.09
CA GLN A 36 2.25 12.94 -7.56
C GLN A 36 2.15 13.09 -6.04
N ALA A 37 3.31 13.06 -5.38
CA ALA A 37 3.39 13.22 -3.94
C ALA A 37 2.73 14.52 -3.49
N LEU A 38 1.96 14.46 -2.42
CA LEU A 38 1.23 15.58 -1.82
C LEU A 38 0.11 16.15 -2.70
N SER A 39 -0.25 15.45 -3.78
CA SER A 39 -1.43 15.80 -4.57
C SER A 39 -2.71 15.30 -3.89
N GLU A 40 -3.86 15.75 -4.39
CA GLU A 40 -5.15 15.25 -3.91
C GLU A 40 -5.29 13.75 -4.15
N GLU A 41 -4.82 13.27 -5.29
CA GLU A 41 -4.84 11.84 -5.65
C GLU A 41 -3.99 11.01 -4.69
N ASP A 42 -2.83 11.52 -4.31
CA ASP A 42 -1.97 10.88 -3.31
C ASP A 42 -2.66 10.84 -1.95
N PHE A 43 -3.28 11.92 -1.57
CA PHE A 43 -4.05 12.00 -0.32
C PHE A 43 -5.19 10.97 -0.30
N GLN A 44 -5.94 10.85 -1.39
CA GLN A 44 -7.03 9.87 -1.52
C GLN A 44 -6.52 8.43 -1.45
N ALA A 45 -5.41 8.13 -2.12
CA ALA A 45 -4.80 6.81 -2.09
C ALA A 45 -4.35 6.44 -0.68
N ARG A 46 -3.73 7.38 0.02
CA ARG A 46 -3.29 7.17 1.40
C ARG A 46 -4.47 6.97 2.35
N ALA A 47 -5.54 7.73 2.19
CA ALA A 47 -6.76 7.55 2.97
C ALA A 47 -7.36 6.16 2.77
N TRP A 48 -7.39 5.68 1.54
CA TRP A 48 -7.85 4.33 1.22
C TRP A 48 -6.97 3.25 1.88
N LEU A 49 -5.65 3.40 1.81
CA LEU A 49 -4.72 2.46 2.46
C LEU A 49 -4.94 2.41 3.97
N ILE A 50 -5.18 3.54 4.60
CA ILE A 50 -5.47 3.62 6.04
C ILE A 50 -6.74 2.83 6.36
N GLU A 51 -7.79 2.97 5.58
CA GLU A 51 -9.02 2.23 5.79
C GLU A 51 -8.84 0.73 5.60
N GLU A 52 -8.09 0.31 4.58
CA GLU A 52 -7.77 -1.10 4.38
C GLU A 52 -6.97 -1.67 5.55
N ALA A 53 -6.01 -0.92 6.07
CA ALA A 53 -5.23 -1.32 7.23
C ALA A 53 -6.09 -1.45 8.49
N ARG A 54 -7.03 -0.55 8.69
CA ARG A 54 -7.96 -0.59 9.83
C ARG A 54 -8.88 -1.80 9.79
N LYS A 55 -9.32 -2.20 8.60
CA LYS A 55 -10.11 -3.42 8.43
C LYS A 55 -9.36 -4.67 8.88
N LEU A 56 -8.03 -4.63 8.87
CA LEU A 56 -7.17 -5.71 9.32
C LEU A 56 -6.66 -5.53 10.75
N ASP A 57 -7.25 -4.60 11.50
CA ASP A 57 -6.88 -4.25 12.88
C ASP A 57 -5.41 -3.84 13.02
N CYS A 58 -4.85 -3.23 11.98
CA CYS A 58 -3.50 -2.69 12.02
C CYS A 58 -3.47 -1.31 12.67
N LYS A 59 -2.38 -1.01 13.35
CA LYS A 59 -2.10 0.35 13.83
C LYS A 59 -1.56 1.18 12.69
N VAL A 60 -1.99 2.43 12.61
CA VAL A 60 -1.60 3.34 11.52
C VAL A 60 -1.15 4.67 12.11
N TRP A 61 -0.02 5.18 11.64
CA TRP A 61 0.46 6.52 12.00
C TRP A 61 1.31 7.09 10.88
N THR A 62 1.57 8.39 10.95
CA THR A 62 2.46 9.09 10.03
C THR A 62 3.52 9.83 10.82
N ASP A 63 4.69 10.04 10.22
CA ASP A 63 5.74 10.87 10.80
C ASP A 63 5.73 12.28 10.19
N ALA A 64 6.68 13.12 10.61
CA ALA A 64 6.80 14.50 10.15
C ALA A 64 7.14 14.62 8.66
N SER A 65 7.68 13.58 8.05
CA SER A 65 7.99 13.52 6.62
C SER A 65 6.87 12.90 5.80
N ALA A 66 5.70 12.69 6.42
CA ALA A 66 4.53 12.08 5.82
C ALA A 66 4.71 10.60 5.42
N ASN A 67 5.68 9.91 6.00
CA ASN A 67 5.76 8.46 5.85
C ASN A 67 4.56 7.82 6.54
N LEU A 68 3.88 6.93 5.85
CA LEU A 68 2.74 6.19 6.38
C LEU A 68 3.21 4.84 6.91
N PHE A 69 2.95 4.58 8.18
CA PHE A 69 3.29 3.31 8.82
C PHE A 69 2.03 2.52 9.11
N ILE A 70 2.06 1.25 8.75
CA ILE A 70 1.00 0.29 9.02
C ILE A 70 1.64 -0.88 9.77
N ARG A 71 1.20 -1.10 11.01
CA ARG A 71 1.78 -2.16 11.84
C ARG A 71 0.71 -3.17 12.23
N ARG A 72 0.95 -4.41 11.87
CA ARG A 72 0.20 -5.55 12.41
C ARG A 72 0.93 -6.06 13.64
N GLU A 73 0.24 -6.16 14.75
CA GLU A 73 0.81 -6.69 15.98
C GLU A 73 1.05 -8.20 15.85
N GLY A 74 2.18 -8.62 16.34
CA GLY A 74 2.58 -10.02 16.43
C GLY A 74 3.13 -10.32 17.81
N ARG A 75 4.19 -11.09 17.88
CA ARG A 75 4.88 -11.36 19.14
C ARG A 75 5.64 -10.11 19.58
N GLU A 76 5.29 -9.58 20.75
CA GLU A 76 5.88 -8.36 21.28
C GLU A 76 7.31 -8.57 21.80
N ASP A 77 7.70 -9.83 22.06
CA ASP A 77 9.04 -10.20 22.50
C ASP A 77 10.06 -10.23 21.35
N LEU A 78 9.61 -10.05 20.12
CA LEU A 78 10.47 -10.01 18.94
C LEU A 78 10.42 -8.65 18.27
N SER A 79 11.53 -8.27 17.66
CA SER A 79 11.59 -7.08 16.83
C SER A 79 10.70 -7.23 15.60
N PRO A 80 10.01 -6.18 15.17
CA PRO A 80 9.18 -6.25 13.96
C PRO A 80 10.03 -6.41 12.70
N VAL A 81 9.46 -7.09 11.72
CA VAL A 81 9.97 -7.09 10.35
C VAL A 81 9.28 -5.97 9.60
N MET A 82 10.04 -5.18 8.87
CA MET A 82 9.50 -4.04 8.13
C MET A 82 9.83 -4.16 6.65
N THR A 83 8.85 -3.82 5.83
CA THR A 83 9.00 -3.67 4.39
C THR A 83 8.30 -2.40 3.96
N GLY A 84 8.59 -1.90 2.78
CA GLY A 84 7.93 -0.68 2.34
C GLY A 84 8.25 -0.34 0.89
N SER A 85 7.47 0.60 0.40
CA SER A 85 7.63 1.17 -0.93
C SER A 85 7.00 2.57 -0.93
N HIS A 86 6.94 3.21 -2.10
CA HIS A 86 6.31 4.51 -2.25
C HIS A 86 4.92 4.36 -2.88
N VAL A 87 4.03 5.29 -2.60
CA VAL A 87 2.66 5.31 -3.13
C VAL A 87 2.52 6.28 -4.29
N ASP A 88 3.32 7.33 -4.28
CA ASP A 88 3.30 8.36 -5.31
C ASP A 88 3.88 7.87 -6.63
N THR A 89 3.55 8.58 -7.69
CA THR A 89 4.09 8.31 -9.02
C THR A 89 4.63 9.60 -9.65
N GLN A 90 5.40 9.43 -10.70
CA GLN A 90 5.69 10.53 -11.62
C GLN A 90 4.43 10.91 -12.41
N PRO A 91 4.41 12.05 -13.12
CA PRO A 91 3.26 12.42 -13.96
C PRO A 91 2.89 11.38 -15.02
N THR A 92 3.84 10.54 -15.42
CA THR A 92 3.66 9.48 -16.42
C THR A 92 4.13 8.14 -15.85
N GLY A 93 3.78 7.85 -14.61
CA GLY A 93 4.19 6.63 -13.92
C GLY A 93 3.45 5.38 -14.38
N GLY A 94 3.99 4.23 -14.02
CA GLY A 94 3.33 2.94 -14.24
C GLY A 94 2.47 2.53 -13.04
N LYS A 95 1.52 1.64 -13.28
CA LYS A 95 0.60 1.16 -12.22
C LYS A 95 1.30 0.35 -11.14
N LEU A 96 2.43 -0.28 -11.49
CA LEU A 96 3.15 -1.18 -10.60
C LEU A 96 4.46 -0.58 -10.08
N ASP A 97 4.71 0.68 -10.36
CA ASP A 97 5.85 1.40 -9.81
C ASP A 97 5.54 1.77 -8.35
N GLY A 98 6.37 1.32 -7.43
CA GLY A 98 6.15 1.55 -6.01
C GLY A 98 5.58 0.41 -5.21
#